data_e9756b7d832d54dab6dce6e83a975757
#
_entry.id   e9756b7d832d54dab6dce6e83a975757
#
_cell.length_a   1.000
_cell.length_b   1.000
_cell.length_c   1.000
_cell.angle_alpha   90.00
_cell.angle_beta   90.00
_cell.angle_gamma   90.00
#
_symmetry.space_group_name_H-M   'P 1'
#
loop_
_entity.id
_entity.type
_entity.pdbx_description
1 polymer ?
#
loop_
_entity_poly.entity_id
_entity_poly.type
_entity_poly.pdbx_seq_one_letter_code
_entity_poly.pdbx_strand_id
1 'polypeptide(L)'
;MLKKTHLAAALVATFAAGAAQAQLVKIDGSSTVYPITEAVAEEFQKAKKNAIKVTVGISGTGGGFKKFCRDETDLQNASRPITAKEMEDCKAAGVQYVEMPIAYDALTVVINPKNAFLKQATVEELKAMWEPAAQGKVTKWNQVNPAWPDAPIKLFGAGADS
;
A
#
# COMPACT_ATOMS: atom_id res chain seq x y z
N MET A 1 -55.04 33.32 22.13
CA MET A 1 -54.54 31.95 22.16
C MET A 1 -53.59 31.58 20.95
N LEU A 2 -53.04 32.59 20.24
CA LEU A 2 -52.25 32.34 19.02
C LEU A 2 -50.69 32.37 19.19
N LYS A 3 -50.17 32.59 20.37
CA LYS A 3 -48.70 32.77 20.58
C LYS A 3 -47.95 31.50 21.00
N LYS A 4 -48.63 30.41 21.31
CA LYS A 4 -47.97 29.16 21.75
C LYS A 4 -47.65 28.17 20.60
N THR A 5 -48.31 28.28 19.46
CA THR A 5 -48.15 27.39 18.31
C THR A 5 -46.92 27.73 17.47
N HIS A 6 -46.45 28.97 17.44
CA HIS A 6 -45.26 29.37 16.67
C HIS A 6 -43.96 29.01 17.36
N LEU A 7 -43.97 28.83 18.69
CA LEU A 7 -42.73 28.43 19.42
C LEU A 7 -42.40 26.96 19.25
N ALA A 8 -43.42 26.10 19.08
CA ALA A 8 -43.23 24.68 18.84
C ALA A 8 -42.73 24.39 17.42
N ALA A 9 -43.14 25.17 16.41
CA ALA A 9 -42.68 25.03 15.04
C ALA A 9 -41.22 25.46 14.85
N ALA A 10 -40.74 26.44 15.62
CA ALA A 10 -39.34 26.89 15.56
C ALA A 10 -38.38 25.87 16.21
N LEU A 11 -38.79 25.10 17.20
CA LEU A 11 -37.98 24.10 17.86
C LEU A 11 -37.76 22.82 17.00
N VAL A 12 -38.71 22.48 16.15
CA VAL A 12 -38.63 21.32 15.25
C VAL A 12 -37.72 21.59 14.05
N ALA A 13 -37.61 22.84 13.61
CA ALA A 13 -36.76 23.22 12.47
C ALA A 13 -35.26 23.21 12.80
N THR A 14 -34.88 23.31 14.08
CA THR A 14 -33.49 23.31 14.51
C THR A 14 -32.88 21.91 14.61
N PHE A 15 -33.66 20.83 14.68
CA PHE A 15 -33.18 19.46 14.72
C PHE A 15 -32.93 18.85 13.33
N ALA A 16 -33.37 19.50 12.25
CA ALA A 16 -33.18 19.01 10.88
C ALA A 16 -31.86 19.47 10.23
N ALA A 17 -31.02 20.22 10.93
CA ALA A 17 -29.64 20.45 10.51
C ALA A 17 -28.81 19.18 10.80
N GLY A 18 -29.12 18.09 10.09
CA GLY A 18 -28.33 16.88 10.10
C GLY A 18 -26.87 17.26 9.79
N ALA A 19 -25.97 16.97 10.71
CA ALA A 19 -24.55 17.15 10.49
C ALA A 19 -24.21 16.43 9.17
N ALA A 20 -23.91 17.19 8.12
CA ALA A 20 -23.34 16.67 6.89
C ALA A 20 -21.96 16.11 7.26
N GLN A 21 -21.91 14.85 7.66
CA GLN A 21 -20.64 14.17 7.87
C GLN A 21 -19.98 14.03 6.50
N ALA A 22 -18.80 14.61 6.36
CA ALA A 22 -18.00 14.40 5.17
C ALA A 22 -17.81 12.89 4.99
N GLN A 23 -18.18 12.36 3.84
CA GLN A 23 -17.92 10.96 3.49
C GLN A 23 -16.41 10.74 3.55
N LEU A 24 -15.98 9.70 4.22
CA LEU A 24 -14.58 9.33 4.36
C LEU A 24 -14.27 8.12 3.47
N VAL A 25 -13.29 8.26 2.59
CA VAL A 25 -12.71 7.17 1.81
C VAL A 25 -11.36 6.80 2.45
N LYS A 26 -11.21 5.55 2.82
CA LYS A 26 -9.99 5.00 3.44
C LYS A 26 -9.24 4.16 2.43
N ILE A 27 -7.97 4.46 2.23
CA ILE A 27 -7.07 3.75 1.33
C ILE A 27 -5.84 3.34 2.11
N ASP A 28 -5.33 2.13 1.86
CA ASP A 28 -4.08 1.67 2.48
C ASP A 28 -3.36 0.70 1.52
N GLY A 29 -2.08 0.44 1.76
CA GLY A 29 -1.34 -0.61 1.04
C GLY A 29 0.06 -0.23 0.61
N SER A 30 0.37 -0.47 -0.65
CA SER A 30 1.70 -0.36 -1.25
C SER A 30 2.31 1.04 -1.14
N SER A 31 3.54 1.11 -0.67
CA SER A 31 4.37 2.33 -0.67
C SER A 31 4.73 2.80 -2.09
N THR A 32 4.84 1.88 -3.05
CA THR A 32 5.07 2.20 -4.47
C THR A 32 3.91 2.99 -5.07
N VAL A 33 2.67 2.60 -4.72
CA VAL A 33 1.45 3.22 -5.26
C VAL A 33 1.05 4.48 -4.47
N TYR A 34 1.50 4.59 -3.22
CA TYR A 34 1.14 5.69 -2.31
C TYR A 34 1.25 7.08 -2.93
N PRO A 35 2.39 7.51 -3.54
CA PRO A 35 2.53 8.88 -4.05
C PRO A 35 1.55 9.19 -5.17
N ILE A 36 1.18 8.20 -5.98
CA ILE A 36 0.19 8.35 -7.05
C ILE A 36 -1.20 8.53 -6.42
N THR A 37 -1.55 7.67 -5.48
CA THR A 37 -2.85 7.70 -4.81
C THR A 37 -3.02 8.98 -3.99
N GLU A 38 -1.97 9.45 -3.31
CA GLU A 38 -1.99 10.70 -2.55
C GLU A 38 -2.28 11.89 -3.46
N ALA A 39 -1.58 12.01 -4.59
CA ALA A 39 -1.80 13.07 -5.56
C ALA A 39 -3.23 13.05 -6.13
N VAL A 40 -3.74 11.86 -6.50
CA VAL A 40 -5.11 11.70 -6.99
C VAL A 40 -6.14 12.03 -5.90
N ALA A 41 -5.90 11.62 -4.67
CA ALA A 41 -6.78 11.90 -3.53
C ALA A 41 -6.86 13.40 -3.25
N GLU A 42 -5.74 14.13 -3.34
CA GLU A 42 -5.70 15.58 -3.18
C GLU A 42 -6.55 16.28 -4.26
N GLU A 43 -6.34 15.95 -5.52
CA GLU A 43 -7.11 16.51 -6.64
C GLU A 43 -8.59 16.15 -6.57
N PHE A 44 -8.91 14.91 -6.20
CA PHE A 44 -10.29 14.48 -5.99
C PHE A 44 -10.99 15.28 -4.88
N GLN A 45 -10.32 15.48 -3.75
CA GLN A 45 -10.87 16.28 -2.64
C GLN A 45 -11.13 17.72 -3.07
N LYS A 46 -10.19 18.34 -3.82
CA LYS A 46 -10.36 19.69 -4.40
C LYS A 46 -11.60 19.73 -5.33
N ALA A 47 -11.69 18.78 -6.26
CA ALA A 47 -12.81 18.69 -7.20
C ALA A 47 -14.18 18.51 -6.50
N LYS A 48 -14.21 17.79 -5.37
CA LYS A 48 -15.41 17.61 -4.54
C LYS A 48 -15.59 18.70 -3.50
N LYS A 49 -14.85 19.83 -3.59
CA LYS A 49 -14.92 20.95 -2.63
C LYS A 49 -14.79 20.50 -1.18
N ASN A 50 -13.98 19.49 -0.93
CA ASN A 50 -13.75 18.85 0.37
C ASN A 50 -15.00 18.22 1.04
N ALA A 51 -16.07 17.98 0.30
CA ALA A 51 -17.24 17.25 0.80
C ALA A 51 -16.95 15.77 1.05
N ILE A 52 -15.95 15.21 0.38
CA ILE A 52 -15.46 13.85 0.57
C ILE A 52 -14.02 13.94 1.06
N LYS A 53 -13.70 13.28 2.16
CA LYS A 53 -12.34 13.17 2.69
C LYS A 53 -11.73 11.85 2.25
N VAL A 54 -10.43 11.87 1.92
CA VAL A 54 -9.67 10.68 1.58
C VAL A 54 -8.47 10.59 2.52
N THR A 55 -8.24 9.40 3.07
CA THR A 55 -7.03 9.10 3.83
C THR A 55 -6.25 8.00 3.12
N VAL A 56 -4.94 8.15 3.02
CA VAL A 56 -4.06 7.18 2.38
C VAL A 56 -3.00 6.74 3.38
N GLY A 57 -2.96 5.44 3.67
CA GLY A 57 -1.97 4.82 4.55
C GLY A 57 -0.95 3.98 3.79
N ILE A 58 0.14 3.62 4.48
CA ILE A 58 1.20 2.75 3.97
C ILE A 58 1.39 1.60 4.96
N SER A 59 1.03 0.39 4.56
CA SER A 59 1.31 -0.83 5.33
C SER A 59 1.89 -1.96 4.45
N GLY A 60 2.36 -1.59 3.25
CA GLY A 60 2.77 -2.52 2.22
C GLY A 60 1.58 -3.25 1.58
N THR A 61 1.79 -3.87 0.41
CA THR A 61 0.73 -4.55 -0.33
C THR A 61 0.03 -5.63 0.51
N GLY A 62 0.79 -6.49 1.20
CA GLY A 62 0.22 -7.55 2.01
C GLY A 62 -0.47 -7.05 3.30
N GLY A 63 0.05 -5.98 3.92
CA GLY A 63 -0.57 -5.33 5.07
C GLY A 63 -1.91 -4.71 4.70
N GLY A 64 -1.96 -4.02 3.56
CA GLY A 64 -3.16 -3.43 3.03
C GLY A 64 -4.23 -4.47 2.69
N PHE A 65 -3.88 -5.60 2.05
CA PHE A 65 -4.85 -6.68 1.79
C PHE A 65 -5.46 -7.23 3.07
N LYS A 66 -4.69 -7.36 4.16
CA LYS A 66 -5.23 -7.78 5.46
C LYS A 66 -6.29 -6.82 5.99
N LYS A 67 -6.10 -5.51 5.82
CA LYS A 67 -7.09 -4.51 6.22
C LYS A 67 -8.29 -4.53 5.28
N PHE A 68 -8.05 -4.57 3.98
CA PHE A 68 -9.08 -4.58 2.96
C PHE A 68 -10.01 -5.78 3.08
N CYS A 69 -9.47 -7.00 3.24
CA CYS A 69 -10.28 -8.21 3.42
C CYS A 69 -10.98 -8.29 4.78
N ARG A 70 -10.76 -7.32 5.69
CA ARG A 70 -11.53 -7.13 6.93
C ARG A 70 -12.51 -5.96 6.87
N ASP A 71 -12.72 -5.38 5.67
CA ASP A 71 -13.58 -4.23 5.44
C ASP A 71 -13.17 -2.98 6.23
N GLU A 72 -11.85 -2.83 6.49
CA GLU A 72 -11.29 -1.67 7.20
C GLU A 72 -10.96 -0.50 6.25
N THR A 73 -10.82 -0.78 4.94
CA THR A 73 -10.52 0.20 3.89
C THR A 73 -11.40 0.00 2.67
N ASP A 74 -11.73 1.10 1.99
CA ASP A 74 -12.55 1.09 0.77
C ASP A 74 -11.74 0.73 -0.47
N LEU A 75 -10.43 1.07 -0.47
CA LEU A 75 -9.51 0.81 -1.56
C LEU A 75 -8.21 0.21 -1.01
N GLN A 76 -7.62 -0.68 -1.81
CA GLN A 76 -6.34 -1.31 -1.55
C GLN A 76 -5.34 -0.92 -2.64
N ASN A 77 -4.22 -0.32 -2.25
CA ASN A 77 -3.09 -0.10 -3.14
C ASN A 77 -2.22 -1.35 -3.20
N ALA A 78 -1.97 -1.85 -4.40
CA ALA A 78 -1.17 -3.04 -4.59
C ALA A 78 -0.12 -2.85 -5.69
N SER A 79 1.11 -3.29 -5.46
CA SER A 79 2.20 -3.35 -6.45
C SER A 79 2.38 -4.75 -7.06
N ARG A 80 1.44 -5.65 -6.79
CA ARG A 80 1.30 -6.98 -7.37
C ARG A 80 -0.17 -7.38 -7.40
N PRO A 81 -0.57 -8.36 -8.23
CA PRO A 81 -1.90 -8.95 -8.15
C PRO A 81 -2.18 -9.56 -6.76
N ILE A 82 -3.46 -9.65 -6.42
CA ILE A 82 -3.92 -10.36 -5.22
C ILE A 82 -3.54 -11.83 -5.29
N THR A 83 -3.08 -12.41 -4.19
CA THR A 83 -2.71 -13.83 -4.11
C THR A 83 -3.94 -14.71 -3.87
N ALA A 84 -3.82 -16.02 -4.18
CA ALA A 84 -4.88 -16.99 -3.91
C ALA A 84 -5.32 -16.99 -2.43
N LYS A 85 -4.35 -16.92 -1.50
CA LYS A 85 -4.66 -16.84 -0.07
C LYS A 85 -5.42 -15.57 0.30
N GLU A 86 -5.02 -14.42 -0.22
CA GLU A 86 -5.72 -13.15 0.04
C GLU A 86 -7.13 -13.17 -0.55
N MET A 87 -7.32 -13.79 -1.73
CA MET A 87 -8.66 -14.01 -2.30
C MET A 87 -9.54 -14.85 -1.40
N GLU A 88 -9.00 -15.92 -0.81
CA GLU A 88 -9.71 -16.78 0.14
C GLU A 88 -10.09 -16.00 1.41
N ASP A 89 -9.17 -15.19 1.95
CA ASP A 89 -9.39 -14.36 3.14
C ASP A 89 -10.52 -13.34 2.89
N CYS A 90 -10.49 -12.61 1.76
CA CYS A 90 -11.55 -11.69 1.35
C CYS A 90 -12.91 -12.40 1.18
N LYS A 91 -12.91 -13.56 0.49
CA LYS A 91 -14.11 -14.36 0.28
C LYS A 91 -14.72 -14.86 1.59
N ALA A 92 -13.89 -15.30 2.52
CA ALA A 92 -14.33 -15.76 3.85
C ALA A 92 -15.00 -14.63 4.65
N ALA A 93 -14.52 -13.39 4.47
CA ALA A 93 -15.09 -12.19 5.07
C ALA A 93 -16.28 -11.59 4.29
N GLY A 94 -16.64 -12.15 3.13
CA GLY A 94 -17.71 -11.64 2.28
C GLY A 94 -17.35 -10.38 1.49
N VAL A 95 -16.07 -9.99 1.46
CA VAL A 95 -15.59 -8.82 0.73
C VAL A 95 -15.48 -9.15 -0.75
N GLN A 96 -16.20 -8.39 -1.58
CA GLN A 96 -16.10 -8.43 -3.04
C GLN A 96 -15.27 -7.24 -3.52
N TYR A 97 -14.48 -7.45 -4.56
CA TYR A 97 -13.60 -6.43 -5.09
C TYR A 97 -13.50 -6.49 -6.62
N VAL A 98 -13.03 -5.38 -7.19
CA VAL A 98 -12.62 -5.30 -8.60
C VAL A 98 -11.14 -4.90 -8.62
N GLU A 99 -10.32 -5.65 -9.35
CA GLU A 99 -8.92 -5.31 -9.58
C GLU A 99 -8.81 -4.44 -10.82
N MET A 100 -8.16 -3.29 -10.69
CA MET A 100 -7.99 -2.32 -11.75
C MET A 100 -6.50 -1.98 -11.92
N PRO A 101 -5.83 -2.50 -12.95
CA PRO A 101 -4.45 -2.12 -13.26
C PRO A 101 -4.38 -0.64 -13.65
N ILE A 102 -3.46 0.11 -13.03
CA ILE A 102 -3.28 1.55 -13.28
C ILE A 102 -1.92 1.88 -13.90
N ALA A 103 -0.89 1.05 -13.68
CA ALA A 103 0.46 1.23 -14.18
C ALA A 103 1.24 -0.08 -14.08
N TYR A 104 2.45 -0.08 -14.67
CA TYR A 104 3.43 -1.15 -14.45
C TYR A 104 4.38 -0.77 -13.34
N ASP A 105 4.70 -1.73 -12.46
CA ASP A 105 5.76 -1.63 -11.46
C ASP A 105 6.96 -2.46 -11.91
N ALA A 106 8.18 -1.98 -11.64
CA ALA A 106 9.42 -2.66 -11.98
C ALA A 106 10.39 -2.65 -10.81
N LEU A 107 10.82 -3.83 -10.39
CA LEU A 107 11.88 -3.99 -9.42
C LEU A 107 13.23 -4.10 -10.13
N THR A 108 14.15 -3.19 -9.81
CA THR A 108 15.50 -3.18 -10.38
C THR A 108 16.52 -3.49 -9.30
N VAL A 109 17.42 -4.44 -9.58
CA VAL A 109 18.61 -4.69 -8.76
C VAL A 109 19.73 -3.77 -9.26
N VAL A 110 20.24 -2.94 -8.37
CA VAL A 110 21.33 -2.00 -8.68
C VAL A 110 22.59 -2.34 -7.92
N ILE A 111 23.73 -2.00 -8.48
CA ILE A 111 25.05 -2.17 -7.86
C ILE A 111 25.77 -0.82 -7.76
N ASN A 112 26.69 -0.71 -6.81
CA ASN A 112 27.54 0.47 -6.72
C ASN A 112 28.42 0.59 -7.98
N PRO A 113 28.55 1.78 -8.59
CA PRO A 113 29.36 1.98 -9.81
C PRO A 113 30.83 1.55 -9.66
N LYS A 114 31.37 1.53 -8.44
CA LYS A 114 32.72 1.04 -8.13
C LYS A 114 32.81 -0.50 -8.13
N ASN A 115 31.69 -1.21 -8.15
CA ASN A 115 31.68 -2.68 -8.28
C ASN A 115 31.92 -3.04 -9.76
N ALA A 116 33.16 -3.27 -10.10
CA ALA A 116 33.58 -3.52 -11.48
C ALA A 116 33.44 -4.99 -11.93
N PHE A 117 33.25 -5.93 -11.00
CA PHE A 117 33.21 -7.36 -11.31
C PHE A 117 31.81 -7.88 -11.63
N LEU A 118 30.78 -7.37 -10.97
CA LEU A 118 29.40 -7.80 -11.16
C LEU A 118 28.76 -7.04 -12.34
N LYS A 119 28.80 -7.63 -13.53
CA LYS A 119 28.19 -7.06 -14.74
C LYS A 119 26.75 -7.55 -14.97
N GLN A 120 26.48 -8.74 -14.50
CA GLN A 120 25.18 -9.39 -14.54
C GLN A 120 25.09 -10.37 -13.36
N ALA A 121 23.90 -10.66 -12.91
CA ALA A 121 23.61 -11.70 -11.92
C ALA A 121 22.46 -12.57 -12.42
N THR A 122 22.54 -13.86 -12.17
CA THR A 122 21.43 -14.77 -12.41
C THR A 122 20.39 -14.70 -11.28
N VAL A 123 19.20 -15.22 -11.52
CA VAL A 123 18.16 -15.33 -10.48
C VAL A 123 18.62 -16.23 -9.33
N GLU A 124 19.37 -17.28 -9.63
CA GLU A 124 19.93 -18.20 -8.64
C GLU A 124 20.96 -17.51 -7.75
N GLU A 125 21.83 -16.67 -8.33
CA GLU A 125 22.80 -15.88 -7.56
C GLU A 125 22.10 -14.84 -6.69
N LEU A 126 21.07 -14.16 -7.21
CA LEU A 126 20.25 -13.24 -6.41
C LEU A 126 19.53 -13.98 -5.27
N LYS A 127 18.97 -15.15 -5.55
CA LYS A 127 18.35 -16.00 -4.52
C LYS A 127 19.36 -16.38 -3.45
N ALA A 128 20.55 -16.83 -3.83
CA ALA A 128 21.61 -17.21 -2.89
C ALA A 128 22.04 -16.05 -1.97
N MET A 129 21.88 -14.80 -2.40
CA MET A 129 22.16 -13.62 -1.58
C MET A 129 21.03 -13.27 -0.61
N TRP A 130 19.75 -13.41 -1.04
CA TRP A 130 18.59 -12.88 -0.30
C TRP A 130 17.66 -13.92 0.32
N GLU A 131 17.85 -15.22 0.05
CA GLU A 131 17.01 -16.23 0.70
C GLU A 131 17.22 -16.22 2.23
N PRO A 132 16.20 -16.58 3.02
CA PRO A 132 16.29 -16.58 4.48
C PRO A 132 17.47 -17.42 5.01
N ALA A 133 17.85 -18.50 4.31
CA ALA A 133 18.96 -19.36 4.69
C ALA A 133 20.33 -18.68 4.56
N ALA A 134 20.44 -17.62 3.76
CA ALA A 134 21.67 -16.85 3.54
C ALA A 134 21.96 -15.87 4.67
N GLN A 135 20.94 -15.49 5.45
CA GLN A 135 21.06 -14.47 6.48
C GLN A 135 22.14 -14.83 7.50
N GLY A 136 23.14 -13.94 7.66
CA GLY A 136 24.28 -14.12 8.57
C GLY A 136 25.30 -15.17 8.14
N LYS A 137 25.08 -15.87 7.03
CA LYS A 137 25.99 -16.92 6.51
C LYS A 137 26.71 -16.47 5.25
N VAL A 138 25.99 -15.86 4.31
CA VAL A 138 26.57 -15.30 3.10
C VAL A 138 27.02 -13.87 3.39
N THR A 139 28.32 -13.73 3.62
CA THR A 139 28.96 -12.46 4.03
C THR A 139 29.98 -11.96 3.01
N LYS A 140 30.32 -12.78 2.02
CA LYS A 140 31.31 -12.48 0.99
C LYS A 140 30.79 -12.84 -0.40
N TRP A 141 31.22 -12.09 -1.41
CA TRP A 141 30.84 -12.31 -2.80
C TRP A 141 31.17 -13.68 -3.35
N ASN A 142 32.39 -14.22 -3.03
CA ASN A 142 32.83 -15.52 -3.48
C ASN A 142 32.06 -16.72 -2.88
N GLN A 143 31.28 -16.50 -1.84
CA GLN A 143 30.35 -17.52 -1.32
C GLN A 143 29.11 -17.70 -2.21
N VAL A 144 28.76 -16.68 -3.00
CA VAL A 144 27.66 -16.73 -3.98
C VAL A 144 28.16 -17.32 -5.29
N ASN A 145 29.26 -16.77 -5.80
CA ASN A 145 29.89 -17.24 -7.01
C ASN A 145 31.42 -17.26 -6.81
N PRO A 146 32.08 -18.44 -6.88
CA PRO A 146 33.53 -18.58 -6.66
C PRO A 146 34.42 -17.72 -7.59
N ALA A 147 33.87 -17.28 -8.73
CA ALA A 147 34.58 -16.39 -9.65
C ALA A 147 34.61 -14.92 -9.18
N TRP A 148 33.80 -14.57 -8.16
CA TRP A 148 33.78 -13.23 -7.62
C TRP A 148 34.82 -13.03 -6.52
N PRO A 149 35.18 -11.77 -6.19
CA PRO A 149 36.23 -11.48 -5.21
C PRO A 149 35.90 -12.01 -3.80
N ASP A 150 36.94 -12.36 -3.06
CA ASP A 150 36.86 -12.60 -1.61
C ASP A 150 36.76 -11.24 -0.88
N ALA A 151 35.61 -10.63 -0.97
CA ALA A 151 35.31 -9.32 -0.40
C ALA A 151 33.96 -9.32 0.30
N PRO A 152 33.77 -8.51 1.33
CA PRO A 152 32.49 -8.40 2.03
C PRO A 152 31.35 -7.98 1.09
N ILE A 153 30.21 -8.67 1.23
CA ILE A 153 28.96 -8.30 0.57
C ILE A 153 28.13 -7.41 1.51
N LYS A 154 27.56 -6.35 0.95
CA LYS A 154 26.57 -5.51 1.65
C LYS A 154 25.31 -5.46 0.80
N LEU A 155 24.21 -5.94 1.35
CA LEU A 155 22.92 -5.97 0.71
C LEU A 155 22.01 -4.90 1.31
N PHE A 156 21.22 -4.29 0.45
CA PHE A 156 20.20 -3.30 0.80
C PHE A 156 18.91 -3.70 0.11
N GLY A 157 17.81 -3.58 0.79
CA GLY A 157 16.49 -3.90 0.26
C GLY A 157 15.42 -3.12 0.99
N ALA A 158 14.21 -3.19 0.46
CA ALA A 158 13.04 -2.61 1.08
C ALA A 158 12.75 -3.30 2.44
N GLY A 159 12.21 -2.54 3.38
CA GLY A 159 11.80 -3.04 4.68
C GLY A 159 10.44 -3.74 4.66
N ALA A 160 9.95 -4.11 5.84
CA ALA A 160 8.68 -4.82 6.00
C ALA A 160 7.45 -3.95 5.68
N ASP A 161 7.64 -2.67 5.55
CA ASP A 161 6.66 -1.63 5.22
C ASP A 161 6.57 -1.31 3.72
N SER A 162 7.33 -2.05 2.92
CA SER A 162 7.38 -1.87 1.46
C SER A 162 6.53 -2.87 0.70
#